data_318b1a84f217dc85bc646a9189516664
#
_entry.id   318b1a84f217dc85bc646a9189516664
#
_cell.length_a   1.000
_cell.length_b   1.000
_cell.length_c   1.000
_cell.angle_alpha   90.00
_cell.angle_beta   90.00
_cell.angle_gamma   90.00
#
_symmetry.space_group_name_H-M   'P 1'
#
loop_
_entity.id
_entity.type
_entity.pdbx_description
1 polymer ?
#
loop_
_entity_poly.entity_id
_entity_poly.type
_entity_poly.pdbx_seq_one_letter_code
_entity_poly.pdbx_strand_id
1 'polypeptide(L)'
;MTKENIIRQAYEAAVERYAAVGVDAREAMDKLQKISLSMHCWQADDVSGFENQGGSLTGGIQVTGNYPGRARTIDEVRADLLKVKSLLPGSHRINLHEVYGDFGGKKVDRDEVTPDHFTSWMQWAKENGLKLDFNSTSFSHPKSGMLT
;
A
#
# COMPACT_ATOMS: atom_id res chain seq x y z
N MET A 1 -6.14 -8.13 37.22
CA MET A 1 -6.85 -7.34 36.21
C MET A 1 -6.76 -8.08 34.88
N THR A 2 -7.88 -8.31 34.20
CA THR A 2 -7.85 -9.02 32.91
C THR A 2 -7.29 -8.10 31.82
N LYS A 3 -6.75 -8.68 30.74
CA LYS A 3 -6.24 -7.93 29.58
C LYS A 3 -7.30 -6.98 29.01
N GLU A 4 -8.55 -7.42 28.95
CA GLU A 4 -9.67 -6.62 28.47
C GLU A 4 -9.95 -5.37 29.34
N ASN A 5 -9.84 -5.51 30.66
CA ASN A 5 -10.01 -4.37 31.58
C ASN A 5 -8.92 -3.34 31.40
N ILE A 6 -7.68 -3.76 31.14
CA ILE A 6 -6.56 -2.85 30.87
C ILE A 6 -6.80 -2.09 29.57
N ILE A 7 -7.23 -2.78 28.51
CA ILE A 7 -7.53 -2.16 27.21
C ILE A 7 -8.66 -1.14 27.35
N ARG A 8 -9.74 -1.48 28.05
CA ARG A 8 -10.88 -0.58 28.28
C ARG A 8 -10.46 0.66 29.04
N GLN A 9 -9.71 0.55 30.13
CA GLN A 9 -9.24 1.68 30.92
C GLN A 9 -8.32 2.58 30.09
N ALA A 10 -7.42 2.00 29.29
CA ALA A 10 -6.57 2.78 28.40
C ALA A 10 -7.37 3.55 27.33
N TYR A 11 -8.41 2.93 26.78
CA TYR A 11 -9.33 3.58 25.83
C TYR A 11 -10.08 4.75 26.48
N GLU A 12 -10.68 4.53 27.68
CA GLU A 12 -11.41 5.56 28.39
C GLU A 12 -10.51 6.75 28.73
N ALA A 13 -9.30 6.50 29.21
CA ALA A 13 -8.30 7.56 29.46
C ALA A 13 -7.90 8.32 28.18
N ALA A 14 -7.82 7.65 27.04
CA ALA A 14 -7.56 8.30 25.76
C ALA A 14 -8.74 9.19 25.34
N VAL A 15 -9.98 8.72 25.47
CA VAL A 15 -11.20 9.50 25.18
C VAL A 15 -11.23 10.79 25.99
N GLU A 16 -10.93 10.74 27.28
CA GLU A 16 -10.88 11.92 28.14
C GLU A 16 -9.82 12.94 27.70
N ARG A 17 -8.63 12.46 27.31
CA ARG A 17 -7.55 13.32 26.80
C ARG A 17 -7.91 14.01 25.49
N TYR A 18 -8.57 13.29 24.57
CA TYR A 18 -9.04 13.87 23.32
C TYR A 18 -10.17 14.88 23.56
N ALA A 19 -11.09 14.59 24.49
CA ALA A 19 -12.17 15.52 24.86
C ALA A 19 -11.60 16.82 25.44
N ALA A 20 -10.53 16.78 26.20
CA ALA A 20 -9.88 17.95 26.76
C ALA A 20 -9.34 18.93 25.70
N VAL A 21 -9.09 18.46 24.47
CA VAL A 21 -8.70 19.29 23.33
C VAL A 21 -9.83 19.48 22.31
N GLY A 22 -11.08 19.19 22.70
CA GLY A 22 -12.28 19.42 21.89
C GLY A 22 -12.56 18.34 20.84
N VAL A 23 -11.97 17.15 20.95
CA VAL A 23 -12.19 16.04 20.03
C VAL A 23 -13.08 14.98 20.65
N ASP A 24 -14.22 14.70 20.03
CA ASP A 24 -15.01 13.50 20.30
C ASP A 24 -14.36 12.29 19.60
N ALA A 25 -13.68 11.46 20.40
CA ALA A 25 -12.95 10.31 19.87
C ALA A 25 -13.88 9.25 19.25
N ARG A 26 -15.12 9.12 19.73
CA ARG A 26 -16.09 8.15 19.18
C ARG A 26 -16.59 8.61 17.82
N GLU A 27 -17.02 9.88 17.73
CA GLU A 27 -17.43 10.46 16.45
C GLU A 27 -16.29 10.42 15.42
N ALA A 28 -15.06 10.71 15.84
CA ALA A 28 -13.87 10.64 14.97
C ALA A 28 -13.63 9.21 14.45
N MET A 29 -13.75 8.19 15.28
CA MET A 29 -13.63 6.80 14.86
C MET A 29 -14.76 6.38 13.91
N ASP A 30 -15.99 6.78 14.17
CA ASP A 30 -17.14 6.52 13.29
C ASP A 30 -16.97 7.17 11.90
N LYS A 31 -16.38 8.35 11.86
CA LYS A 31 -16.00 9.01 10.60
C LYS A 31 -14.88 8.27 9.89
N LEU A 32 -13.84 7.87 10.63
CA LEU A 32 -12.69 7.15 10.08
C LEU A 32 -13.08 5.80 9.47
N GLN A 33 -14.01 5.07 10.08
CA GLN A 33 -14.51 3.79 9.54
C GLN A 33 -15.15 3.92 8.14
N LYS A 34 -15.61 5.12 7.77
CA LYS A 34 -16.20 5.41 6.46
C LYS A 34 -15.16 5.79 5.42
N ILE A 35 -13.92 6.00 5.82
CA ILE A 35 -12.81 6.37 4.94
C ILE A 35 -12.03 5.11 4.58
N SER A 36 -11.91 4.84 3.28
CA SER A 36 -11.06 3.75 2.81
C SER A 36 -9.58 4.14 2.89
N LEU A 37 -8.78 3.31 3.57
CA LEU A 37 -7.33 3.49 3.62
C LEU A 37 -6.70 2.91 2.35
N SER A 38 -5.89 3.70 1.67
CA SER A 38 -5.13 3.25 0.51
C SER A 38 -3.74 2.81 0.93
N MET A 39 -3.45 1.51 0.72
CA MET A 39 -2.17 0.90 1.05
C MET A 39 -1.25 0.96 -0.17
N HIS A 40 -0.05 1.48 0.02
CA HIS A 40 0.94 1.54 -1.05
C HIS A 40 1.57 0.18 -1.32
N CYS A 41 1.65 -0.20 -2.60
CA CYS A 41 2.32 -1.42 -3.05
C CYS A 41 3.82 -1.46 -2.74
N TRP A 42 4.46 -0.33 -2.62
CA TRP A 42 5.91 -0.20 -2.39
C TRP A 42 6.43 -0.92 -1.15
N GLN A 43 5.61 -1.05 -0.14
CA GLN A 43 6.04 -1.58 1.15
C GLN A 43 6.34 -3.08 1.10
N ALA A 44 5.82 -3.77 0.10
CA ALA A 44 5.99 -5.22 -0.01
C ALA A 44 7.31 -5.62 -0.71
N ASP A 45 7.85 -4.77 -1.59
CA ASP A 45 8.98 -5.14 -2.46
C ASP A 45 10.15 -4.16 -2.46
N ASP A 46 10.18 -3.23 -1.51
CA ASP A 46 11.24 -2.24 -1.40
C ASP A 46 11.30 -1.28 -2.59
N VAL A 47 10.13 -0.89 -3.10
CA VAL A 47 9.95 0.07 -4.21
C VAL A 47 10.52 -0.42 -5.56
N SER A 48 10.74 -1.71 -5.73
CA SER A 48 11.37 -2.24 -6.94
C SER A 48 10.44 -2.29 -8.15
N GLY A 49 9.19 -2.72 -7.94
CA GLY A 49 8.27 -3.00 -9.05
C GLY A 49 8.73 -4.16 -9.94
N PHE A 50 8.08 -4.33 -11.07
CA PHE A 50 8.29 -5.46 -11.97
C PHE A 50 8.77 -5.07 -13.37
N GLU A 51 9.00 -3.79 -13.63
CA GLU A 51 9.45 -3.31 -14.95
C GLU A 51 10.91 -3.72 -15.27
N ASN A 52 11.75 -3.89 -14.25
CA ASN A 52 13.16 -4.17 -14.42
C ASN A 52 13.67 -5.14 -13.35
N GLN A 53 13.16 -6.36 -13.38
CA GLN A 53 13.57 -7.40 -12.45
C GLN A 53 15.07 -7.72 -12.59
N GLY A 54 15.83 -7.50 -11.52
CA GLY A 54 17.27 -7.75 -11.49
C GLY A 54 18.15 -6.56 -11.92
N GLY A 55 17.57 -5.41 -12.25
CA GLY A 55 18.29 -4.16 -12.49
C GLY A 55 18.87 -3.56 -11.21
N SER A 56 19.92 -2.74 -11.36
CA SER A 56 20.42 -1.93 -10.25
C SER A 56 19.44 -0.77 -9.98
N LEU A 57 19.27 -0.44 -8.72
CA LEU A 57 18.47 0.69 -8.28
C LEU A 57 19.13 2.01 -8.74
N THR A 58 18.38 2.87 -9.42
CA THR A 58 18.94 4.06 -10.10
C THR A 58 18.59 5.40 -9.45
N GLY A 59 18.04 5.40 -8.25
CA GLY A 59 17.72 6.66 -7.52
C GLY A 59 16.46 6.54 -6.65
N GLY A 60 16.18 7.57 -5.87
CA GLY A 60 15.05 7.66 -4.98
C GLY A 60 15.29 7.06 -3.59
N ILE A 61 14.27 7.11 -2.74
CA ILE A 61 14.29 6.46 -1.42
C ILE A 61 14.05 4.98 -1.63
N GLN A 62 15.06 4.17 -1.39
CA GLN A 62 15.06 2.75 -1.71
C GLN A 62 15.12 1.85 -0.47
N VAL A 63 15.02 2.43 0.70
CA VAL A 63 15.04 1.69 1.95
C VAL A 63 13.68 1.79 2.60
N THR A 64 13.04 0.66 2.74
CA THR A 64 11.72 0.55 3.34
C THR A 64 11.75 -0.11 4.72
N GLY A 65 12.84 0.03 5.44
CA GLY A 65 12.96 -0.41 6.81
C GLY A 65 13.18 -1.91 6.99
N ASN A 66 12.62 -2.47 8.05
CA ASN A 66 12.98 -3.78 8.59
C ASN A 66 12.21 -4.95 8.00
N TYR A 67 11.80 -4.89 6.75
CA TYR A 67 11.11 -6.02 6.13
C TYR A 67 12.11 -7.18 5.92
N PRO A 68 11.90 -8.35 6.53
CA PRO A 68 12.89 -9.45 6.53
C PRO A 68 13.03 -10.15 5.17
N GLY A 69 12.16 -9.85 4.22
CA GLY A 69 12.20 -10.35 2.87
C GLY A 69 11.30 -9.52 1.98
N ARG A 70 11.81 -9.02 0.88
CA ARG A 70 11.01 -8.29 -0.09
C ARG A 70 10.28 -9.25 -1.02
N ALA A 71 9.07 -8.91 -1.40
CA ALA A 71 8.34 -9.60 -2.44
C ALA A 71 9.07 -9.44 -3.79
N ARG A 72 9.11 -10.52 -4.56
CA ARG A 72 9.78 -10.57 -5.88
C ARG A 72 8.82 -10.84 -7.00
N THR A 73 7.61 -11.25 -6.67
CA THR A 73 6.55 -11.58 -7.62
C THR A 73 5.26 -10.88 -7.26
N ILE A 74 4.36 -10.74 -8.22
CA ILE A 74 3.02 -10.18 -8.01
C ILE A 74 2.27 -10.97 -6.92
N ASP A 75 2.39 -12.28 -6.91
CA ASP A 75 1.68 -13.12 -5.95
C ASP A 75 2.21 -12.93 -4.53
N GLU A 76 3.52 -12.73 -4.36
CA GLU A 76 4.10 -12.39 -3.06
C GLU A 76 3.60 -11.02 -2.58
N VAL A 77 3.57 -9.99 -3.44
CA VAL A 77 3.01 -8.68 -3.10
C VAL A 77 1.53 -8.80 -2.71
N ARG A 78 0.75 -9.55 -3.47
CA ARG A 78 -0.67 -9.80 -3.17
C ARG A 78 -0.87 -10.51 -1.83
N ALA A 79 -0.04 -11.49 -1.53
CA ALA A 79 -0.09 -12.21 -0.25
C ALA A 79 0.21 -11.27 0.93
N ASP A 80 1.22 -10.42 0.80
CA ASP A 80 1.57 -9.43 1.82
C ASP A 80 0.45 -8.41 2.03
N LEU A 81 -0.12 -7.89 0.95
CA LEU A 81 -1.25 -6.95 1.02
C LEU A 81 -2.48 -7.57 1.68
N LEU A 82 -2.79 -8.84 1.40
CA LEU A 82 -3.87 -9.55 2.09
C LEU A 82 -3.56 -9.77 3.57
N LYS A 83 -2.30 -10.03 3.90
CA LYS A 83 -1.88 -10.13 5.29
C LYS A 83 -2.06 -8.81 6.02
N VAL A 84 -1.64 -7.69 5.44
CA VAL A 84 -1.85 -6.36 6.00
C VAL A 84 -3.35 -6.07 6.16
N LYS A 85 -4.16 -6.33 5.12
CA LYS A 85 -5.62 -6.18 5.19
C LYS A 85 -6.22 -6.96 6.37
N SER A 86 -5.73 -8.16 6.65
CA SER A 86 -6.23 -8.99 7.76
C SER A 86 -5.92 -8.42 9.15
N LEU A 87 -4.97 -7.51 9.25
CA LEU A 87 -4.52 -6.90 10.50
C LEU A 87 -5.13 -5.51 10.75
N LEU A 88 -5.65 -4.87 9.72
CA LEU A 88 -6.19 -3.52 9.79
C LEU A 88 -7.71 -3.55 9.75
N PRO A 89 -8.41 -2.83 10.65
CA PRO A 89 -9.85 -2.66 10.58
C PRO A 89 -10.24 -1.67 9.45
N GLY A 90 -11.50 -1.73 9.03
CA GLY A 90 -12.07 -0.79 8.06
C GLY A 90 -12.05 -1.28 6.62
N SER A 91 -12.25 -0.37 5.68
CA SER A 91 -12.22 -0.63 4.25
C SER A 91 -10.88 -0.21 3.64
N HIS A 92 -10.41 -0.98 2.65
CA HIS A 92 -9.07 -0.79 2.11
C HIS A 92 -9.08 -0.66 0.59
N ARG A 93 -8.10 0.08 0.11
CA ARG A 93 -7.73 0.23 -1.28
C ARG A 93 -6.25 -0.12 -1.43
N ILE A 94 -5.82 -0.42 -2.62
CA ILE A 94 -4.41 -0.61 -2.96
C ILE A 94 -4.01 0.49 -3.93
N ASN A 95 -2.97 1.22 -3.60
CA ASN A 95 -2.37 2.19 -4.51
C ASN A 95 -1.26 1.51 -5.30
N LEU A 96 -1.52 1.31 -6.60
CA LEU A 96 -0.57 0.75 -7.55
C LEU A 96 0.18 1.87 -8.28
N HIS A 97 1.34 1.51 -8.79
CA HIS A 97 2.12 2.32 -9.72
C HIS A 97 2.32 1.56 -11.03
N GLU A 98 2.68 2.25 -12.09
CA GLU A 98 2.89 1.64 -13.41
C GLU A 98 3.91 0.51 -13.39
N VAL A 99 4.94 0.63 -12.57
CA VAL A 99 6.01 -0.37 -12.43
C VAL A 99 5.54 -1.70 -11.80
N TYR A 100 4.31 -1.75 -11.30
CA TYR A 100 3.70 -2.96 -10.72
C TYR A 100 2.75 -3.68 -11.68
N GLY A 101 2.77 -3.35 -12.97
CA GLY A 101 2.01 -4.07 -13.97
C GLY A 101 2.37 -5.55 -14.04
N ASP A 102 1.41 -6.37 -14.46
CA ASP A 102 1.64 -7.79 -14.77
C ASP A 102 2.21 -7.90 -16.19
N PHE A 103 3.51 -7.89 -16.27
CA PHE A 103 4.22 -7.92 -17.56
C PHE A 103 4.53 -9.33 -18.05
N GLY A 104 4.11 -10.37 -17.33
CA GLY A 104 4.36 -11.77 -17.69
C GLY A 104 5.85 -12.10 -17.81
N GLY A 105 6.70 -11.45 -17.02
CA GLY A 105 8.15 -11.60 -17.05
C GLY A 105 8.84 -10.91 -18.24
N LYS A 106 8.12 -10.13 -19.03
CA LYS A 106 8.69 -9.34 -20.12
C LYS A 106 9.15 -7.97 -19.59
N LYS A 107 10.19 -7.44 -20.23
CA LYS A 107 10.56 -6.05 -20.00
C LYS A 107 9.60 -5.16 -20.79
N VAL A 108 8.90 -4.28 -20.08
CA VAL A 108 7.99 -3.28 -20.63
C VAL A 108 8.46 -1.92 -20.13
N ASP A 109 8.68 -0.98 -21.02
CA ASP A 109 9.05 0.38 -20.65
C ASP A 109 7.80 1.16 -20.19
N ARG A 110 7.95 2.19 -19.37
CA ARG A 110 6.82 2.93 -18.78
C ARG A 110 5.91 3.58 -19.83
N ASP A 111 6.43 3.98 -20.95
CA ASP A 111 5.67 4.52 -22.08
C ASP A 111 4.92 3.44 -22.89
N GLU A 112 5.22 2.17 -22.65
CA GLU A 112 4.54 1.02 -23.26
C GLU A 112 3.51 0.37 -22.34
N VAL A 113 3.38 0.85 -21.10
CA VAL A 113 2.42 0.31 -20.13
C VAL A 113 1.00 0.66 -20.55
N THR A 114 0.14 -0.33 -20.60
CA THR A 114 -1.28 -0.20 -20.94
C THR A 114 -2.17 -0.71 -19.81
N PRO A 115 -3.47 -0.37 -19.80
CA PRO A 115 -4.42 -0.89 -18.82
C PRO A 115 -4.47 -2.43 -18.75
N ASP A 116 -4.17 -3.12 -19.84
CA ASP A 116 -4.20 -4.58 -19.90
C ASP A 116 -3.20 -5.21 -18.94
N HIS A 117 -2.07 -4.55 -18.68
CA HIS A 117 -1.08 -4.99 -17.70
C HIS A 117 -1.61 -4.98 -16.25
N PHE A 118 -2.79 -4.40 -16.00
CA PHE A 118 -3.41 -4.35 -14.68
C PHE A 118 -4.67 -5.22 -14.57
N THR A 119 -5.06 -5.93 -15.62
CA THR A 119 -6.27 -6.77 -15.63
C THR A 119 -6.25 -7.80 -14.50
N SER A 120 -5.10 -8.47 -14.29
CA SER A 120 -4.96 -9.45 -13.21
C SER A 120 -5.06 -8.80 -11.81
N TRP A 121 -4.62 -7.56 -11.66
CA TRP A 121 -4.78 -6.79 -10.43
C TRP A 121 -6.23 -6.40 -10.17
N MET A 122 -6.94 -5.97 -11.21
CA MET A 122 -8.36 -5.60 -11.09
C MET A 122 -9.21 -6.80 -10.68
N GLN A 123 -8.97 -7.97 -11.28
CA GLN A 123 -9.68 -9.19 -10.92
C GLN A 123 -9.37 -9.61 -9.48
N TRP A 124 -8.11 -9.68 -9.11
CA TRP A 124 -7.69 -10.04 -7.77
C TRP A 124 -8.27 -9.08 -6.70
N ALA A 125 -8.25 -7.77 -6.96
CA ALA A 125 -8.81 -6.79 -6.04
C ALA A 125 -10.32 -6.99 -5.86
N LYS A 126 -11.05 -7.22 -6.95
CA LYS A 126 -12.49 -7.52 -6.91
C LYS A 126 -12.80 -8.77 -6.09
N GLU A 127 -12.07 -9.85 -6.30
CA GLU A 127 -12.22 -11.12 -5.58
C GLU A 127 -11.95 -10.97 -4.07
N ASN A 128 -11.08 -10.04 -3.71
CA ASN A 128 -10.70 -9.79 -2.32
C ASN A 128 -11.41 -8.59 -1.68
N GLY A 129 -12.43 -8.03 -2.33
CA GLY A 129 -13.19 -6.88 -1.80
C GLY A 129 -12.34 -5.63 -1.59
N LEU A 130 -11.33 -5.44 -2.44
CA LEU A 130 -10.45 -4.28 -2.47
C LEU A 130 -10.80 -3.36 -3.64
N LYS A 131 -10.46 -2.08 -3.50
CA LYS A 131 -10.46 -1.12 -4.62
C LYS A 131 -9.03 -0.78 -4.98
N LEU A 132 -8.81 -0.33 -6.21
CA LEU A 132 -7.51 0.13 -6.66
C LEU A 132 -7.50 1.64 -6.79
N ASP A 133 -6.41 2.23 -6.38
CA ASP A 133 -5.96 3.56 -6.76
C ASP A 133 -4.74 3.41 -7.66
N PHE A 134 -4.48 4.41 -8.47
CA PHE A 134 -3.34 4.40 -9.35
C PHE A 134 -2.55 5.70 -9.22
N ASN A 135 -1.25 5.58 -9.07
CA ASN A 135 -0.34 6.70 -9.02
C ASN A 135 0.71 6.53 -10.11
N SER A 136 0.84 7.52 -10.97
CA SER A 136 1.89 7.52 -11.98
C SER A 136 3.24 7.89 -11.37
N THR A 137 4.26 7.12 -11.67
CA THR A 137 5.65 7.41 -11.28
C THR A 137 6.40 7.99 -12.47
N SER A 138 5.92 9.13 -12.96
CA SER A 138 6.51 9.80 -14.14
C SER A 138 7.91 10.36 -13.87
N PHE A 139 8.29 10.47 -12.61
CA PHE A 139 9.59 10.95 -12.16
C PHE A 139 10.62 9.82 -12.18
N SER A 140 11.87 10.18 -12.39
CA SER A 140 13.01 9.27 -12.32
C SER A 140 13.07 8.20 -13.43
N HIS A 141 12.37 8.39 -14.53
CA HIS A 141 12.56 7.52 -15.68
C HIS A 141 13.90 7.84 -16.37
N PRO A 142 14.72 6.83 -16.70
CA PRO A 142 16.03 7.06 -17.34
C PRO A 142 15.99 7.89 -18.61
N LYS A 143 14.91 7.80 -19.39
CA LYS A 143 14.70 8.56 -20.61
C LYS A 143 14.26 10.02 -20.38
N SER A 144 13.71 10.35 -19.21
CA SER A 144 13.24 11.71 -18.91
C SER A 144 14.35 12.64 -18.44
N GLY A 145 15.55 12.12 -18.20
CA GLY A 145 16.63 12.85 -17.54
C GLY A 145 16.33 13.14 -16.06
N MET A 146 17.33 13.59 -15.33
CA MET A 146 17.08 14.12 -13.99
C MET A 146 16.41 15.49 -14.14
N LEU A 147 15.15 15.57 -13.76
CA LEU A 147 14.54 16.85 -13.44
C LEU A 147 15.17 17.31 -12.13
N THR A 148 16.14 18.18 -12.20
CA THR A 148 16.73 18.88 -11.07
C THR A 148 15.79 19.96 -10.56
#